data_19519565b1757ef772e76d5e0046dec4
#
_entry.id   19519565b1757ef772e76d5e0046dec4
#
_cell.length_a   1.000
_cell.length_b   1.000
_cell.length_c   1.000
_cell.angle_alpha   90.00
_cell.angle_beta   90.00
_cell.angle_gamma   90.00
#
_symmetry.space_group_name_H-M   'P 1'
#
loop_
_entity.id
_entity.type
_entity.pdbx_description
1 polymer ?
#
loop_
_entity_poly.entity_id
_entity_poly.type
_entity_poly.pdbx_seq_one_letter_code
_entity_poly.pdbx_strand_id
1 'polypeptide(L)'
;MKISDINPHIRYARVHRAYFRTKKAISKCYDCRIFFFNNVTGSVTVNGKKHNILNKTAVFFPPETEYKFNVTFKENGSAVVMDFDLDNRNESLKASLGTATVSTFDNSILPPYSAIEELSKPIVRIIPQIERMLIQCTENFIFKNQFYRENSSALLKLCLLEFIKQNSAHSQSELCEEVLSYIHDNFASSNLTNEDIAENFNYHPYHLSRIFKEETGKTLHKYLMYYRLQIAKDYLLTTKYDISQIAWRSGFCSSAYFIKIFKENVGMTPKEYRHLQIHTEI
;
A
#
# COMPACT_ATOMS: atom_id res chain seq x y z
N MET A 1 -9.59 -22.39 10.72
CA MET A 1 -10.36 -21.29 11.36
C MET A 1 -11.10 -20.51 10.27
N LYS A 2 -12.31 -20.03 10.52
CA LYS A 2 -13.05 -19.17 9.57
C LYS A 2 -12.74 -17.70 9.85
N ILE A 3 -12.94 -16.81 8.87
CA ILE A 3 -12.79 -15.36 9.04
C ILE A 3 -13.70 -14.82 10.16
N SER A 4 -14.91 -15.41 10.34
CA SER A 4 -15.84 -15.06 11.44
C SER A 4 -15.21 -15.24 12.81
N ASP A 5 -14.32 -16.20 12.96
CA ASP A 5 -13.76 -16.64 14.24
C ASP A 5 -12.56 -15.80 14.67
N ILE A 6 -12.12 -14.86 13.84
CA ILE A 6 -11.05 -13.92 14.17
C ILE A 6 -11.47 -13.09 15.40
N ASN A 7 -10.74 -13.25 16.49
CA ASN A 7 -10.88 -12.49 17.71
C ASN A 7 -9.46 -12.25 18.30
N PRO A 8 -8.70 -11.30 17.75
CA PRO A 8 -7.27 -11.18 18.03
C PRO A 8 -6.98 -10.88 19.49
N HIS A 9 -6.04 -11.61 20.07
CA HIS A 9 -5.53 -11.38 21.41
C HIS A 9 -4.14 -10.76 21.35
N ILE A 10 -4.02 -9.47 21.69
CA ILE A 10 -2.76 -8.71 21.60
C ILE A 10 -1.93 -8.97 22.85
N ARG A 11 -0.66 -9.36 22.63
CA ARG A 11 0.32 -9.59 23.71
C ARG A 11 1.40 -8.51 23.78
N TYR A 12 1.63 -7.82 22.66
CA TYR A 12 2.58 -6.72 22.60
C TYR A 12 2.12 -5.70 21.54
N ALA A 13 2.23 -4.42 21.88
CA ALA A 13 2.04 -3.33 20.93
C ALA A 13 2.92 -2.14 21.29
N ARG A 14 3.60 -1.57 20.30
CA ARG A 14 4.49 -0.41 20.49
C ARG A 14 4.63 0.42 19.21
N VAL A 15 4.78 1.74 19.39
CA VAL A 15 5.23 2.65 18.34
C VAL A 15 6.73 2.92 18.55
N HIS A 16 7.54 2.60 17.57
CA HIS A 16 8.96 2.93 17.52
C HIS A 16 9.13 4.21 16.69
N ARG A 17 9.76 5.23 17.25
CA ARG A 17 10.10 6.49 16.58
C ARG A 17 11.60 6.59 16.43
N ALA A 18 12.07 7.01 15.26
CA ALA A 18 13.46 7.33 14.92
C ALA A 18 14.52 6.23 15.08
N TYR A 19 14.22 5.09 15.67
CA TYR A 19 15.20 4.03 15.89
C TYR A 19 14.56 2.64 15.92
N PHE A 20 14.68 1.94 14.81
CA PHE A 20 14.37 0.52 14.73
C PHE A 20 15.69 -0.24 14.56
N ARG A 21 16.14 -0.92 15.62
CA ARG A 21 17.39 -1.69 15.55
C ARG A 21 17.17 -2.87 14.61
N THR A 22 17.60 -2.73 13.36
CA THR A 22 17.62 -3.86 12.43
C THR A 22 18.61 -4.88 12.96
N LYS A 23 18.12 -6.07 13.34
CA LYS A 23 18.99 -7.18 13.74
C LYS A 23 19.83 -7.58 12.53
N LYS A 24 21.15 -7.80 12.73
CA LYS A 24 22.03 -8.29 11.66
C LYS A 24 21.63 -9.72 11.22
N ALA A 25 21.12 -10.52 12.16
CA ALA A 25 20.67 -11.90 11.92
C ALA A 25 19.21 -11.94 11.40
N ILE A 26 18.90 -13.02 10.66
CA ILE A 26 17.52 -13.34 10.27
C ILE A 26 16.75 -13.72 11.54
N SER A 27 15.59 -13.09 11.72
CA SER A 27 14.66 -13.36 12.83
C SER A 27 13.57 -14.32 12.38
N LYS A 28 13.11 -15.19 13.28
CA LYS A 28 11.93 -16.03 13.12
C LYS A 28 10.95 -15.74 14.25
N CYS A 29 9.65 -15.56 13.94
CA CYS A 29 8.66 -15.13 14.92
C CYS A 29 7.86 -16.32 15.48
N TYR A 30 7.52 -16.22 16.78
CA TYR A 30 6.66 -17.18 17.47
C TYR A 30 5.18 -16.79 17.40
N ASP A 31 4.89 -15.50 17.34
CA ASP A 31 3.55 -14.92 17.34
C ASP A 31 3.17 -14.46 15.94
N CYS A 32 1.87 -14.29 15.64
CA CYS A 32 1.46 -13.42 14.56
C CYS A 32 2.00 -12.02 14.82
N ARG A 33 2.51 -11.39 13.78
CA ARG A 33 3.17 -10.08 13.91
C ARG A 33 2.76 -9.12 12.82
N ILE A 34 2.42 -7.89 13.21
CA ILE A 34 2.22 -6.78 12.27
C ILE A 34 3.30 -5.73 12.47
N PHE A 35 3.80 -5.21 11.35
CA PHE A 35 4.55 -3.95 11.28
C PHE A 35 3.80 -2.98 10.37
N PHE A 36 3.79 -1.71 10.76
CA PHE A 36 3.31 -0.64 9.89
C PHE A 36 4.34 0.48 9.86
N PHE A 37 4.80 0.85 8.68
CA PHE A 37 5.87 1.82 8.48
C PHE A 37 5.32 3.15 7.96
N ASN A 38 5.60 4.23 8.68
CA ASN A 38 5.29 5.59 8.30
C ASN A 38 6.58 6.40 8.15
N ASN A 39 6.79 7.05 7.00
CA ASN A 39 8.01 7.78 6.66
C ASN A 39 9.29 6.95 6.81
N VAL A 40 9.22 5.71 6.37
CA VAL A 40 10.33 4.74 6.35
C VAL A 40 10.53 4.23 4.94
N THR A 41 11.78 4.00 4.56
CA THR A 41 12.15 3.40 3.26
C THR A 41 13.16 2.28 3.46
N GLY A 42 13.22 1.35 2.52
CA GLY A 42 14.15 0.24 2.57
C GLY A 42 13.57 -1.05 2.03
N SER A 43 13.89 -2.15 2.67
CA SER A 43 13.40 -3.47 2.27
C SER A 43 13.25 -4.42 3.45
N VAL A 44 12.42 -5.44 3.25
CA VAL A 44 12.36 -6.65 4.09
C VAL A 44 12.62 -7.87 3.23
N THR A 45 13.47 -8.78 3.70
CA THR A 45 13.58 -10.12 3.12
C THR A 45 12.74 -11.06 3.96
N VAL A 46 11.80 -11.76 3.35
CA VAL A 46 10.83 -12.65 4.00
C VAL A 46 10.93 -14.01 3.34
N ASN A 47 11.24 -15.04 4.10
CA ASN A 47 11.43 -16.42 3.60
C ASN A 47 12.31 -16.46 2.32
N GLY A 48 13.41 -15.67 2.32
CA GLY A 48 14.34 -15.53 1.20
C GLY A 48 13.93 -14.55 0.10
N LYS A 49 12.69 -14.11 0.02
CA LYS A 49 12.20 -13.16 -1.00
C LYS A 49 12.28 -11.71 -0.49
N LYS A 50 12.87 -10.82 -1.31
CA LYS A 50 13.01 -9.39 -0.98
C LYS A 50 11.77 -8.59 -1.42
N HIS A 51 11.27 -7.74 -0.52
CA HIS A 51 10.16 -6.79 -0.76
C HIS A 51 10.59 -5.39 -0.38
N ASN A 52 10.13 -4.39 -1.13
CA ASN A 52 10.39 -2.99 -0.82
C ASN A 52 9.49 -2.52 0.33
N ILE A 53 10.06 -1.68 1.19
CA ILE A 53 9.34 -0.94 2.23
C ILE A 53 9.29 0.52 1.79
N LEU A 54 8.07 1.00 1.57
CA LEU A 54 7.75 2.39 1.25
C LEU A 54 6.93 3.02 2.38
N ASN A 55 6.59 4.29 2.21
CA ASN A 55 5.68 4.96 3.15
C ASN A 55 4.32 4.24 3.18
N LYS A 56 3.75 4.06 4.39
CA LYS A 56 2.48 3.36 4.64
C LYS A 56 2.50 1.86 4.28
N THR A 57 3.69 1.25 4.22
CA THR A 57 3.78 -0.21 4.08
C THR A 57 3.36 -0.90 5.37
N ALA A 58 2.41 -1.81 5.24
CA ALA A 58 1.99 -2.75 6.26
C ALA A 58 2.57 -4.14 5.98
N VAL A 59 2.99 -4.83 7.02
CA VAL A 59 3.57 -6.17 6.93
C VAL A 59 2.89 -7.07 7.95
N PHE A 60 2.38 -8.20 7.50
CA PHE A 60 1.85 -9.26 8.36
C PHE A 60 2.71 -10.51 8.23
N PHE A 61 3.09 -11.08 9.36
CA PHE A 61 3.79 -12.36 9.45
C PHE A 61 2.98 -13.35 10.29
N PRO A 62 2.62 -14.51 9.78
CA PRO A 62 2.20 -15.65 10.61
C PRO A 62 3.39 -16.17 11.42
N PRO A 63 3.16 -16.98 12.47
CA PRO A 63 4.21 -17.68 13.17
C PRO A 63 5.17 -18.42 12.23
N GLU A 64 6.39 -18.63 12.66
CA GLU A 64 7.48 -19.29 11.92
C GLU A 64 8.03 -18.51 10.71
N THR A 65 7.51 -17.32 10.40
CA THR A 65 8.04 -16.49 9.32
C THR A 65 9.48 -16.06 9.61
N GLU A 66 10.36 -16.30 8.65
CA GLU A 66 11.74 -15.80 8.68
C GLU A 66 11.83 -14.45 7.99
N TYR A 67 12.42 -13.46 8.67
CA TYR A 67 12.53 -12.13 8.09
C TYR A 67 13.77 -11.36 8.54
N LYS A 68 14.17 -10.42 7.69
CA LYS A 68 15.23 -9.44 7.98
C LYS A 68 14.89 -8.09 7.37
N PHE A 69 14.82 -7.07 8.21
CA PHE A 69 14.64 -5.69 7.75
C PHE A 69 15.97 -4.99 7.45
N ASN A 70 15.95 -4.19 6.39
CA ASN A 70 16.98 -3.21 6.08
C ASN A 70 16.25 -1.90 5.75
N VAL A 71 15.95 -1.09 6.79
CA VAL A 71 15.11 0.10 6.69
C VAL A 71 15.79 1.32 7.29
N THR A 72 15.47 2.48 6.70
CA THR A 72 15.92 3.80 7.15
C THR A 72 14.71 4.66 7.48
N PHE A 73 14.69 5.22 8.66
CA PHE A 73 13.66 6.16 9.10
C PHE A 73 14.01 7.56 8.59
N LYS A 74 13.05 8.19 7.92
CA LYS A 74 13.11 9.62 7.57
C LYS A 74 12.72 10.47 8.77
N GLU A 75 12.78 11.78 8.64
CA GLU A 75 12.28 12.71 9.65
C GLU A 75 10.83 12.37 10.01
N ASN A 76 10.53 12.33 11.31
CA ASN A 76 9.24 11.88 11.86
C ASN A 76 8.82 10.45 11.46
N GLY A 77 9.77 9.63 11.02
CA GLY A 77 9.53 8.23 10.70
C GLY A 77 9.15 7.41 11.93
N SER A 78 8.23 6.47 11.76
CA SER A 78 7.77 5.59 12.82
C SER A 78 7.43 4.20 12.31
N ALA A 79 7.47 3.21 13.21
CA ALA A 79 6.97 1.88 12.96
C ALA A 79 6.09 1.42 14.13
N VAL A 80 4.87 0.99 13.84
CA VAL A 80 4.03 0.24 14.77
C VAL A 80 4.45 -1.22 14.71
N VAL A 81 4.58 -1.86 15.86
CA VAL A 81 4.85 -3.31 15.99
C VAL A 81 3.82 -3.90 16.93
N MET A 82 3.17 -4.98 16.51
CA MET A 82 2.24 -5.75 17.34
C MET A 82 2.51 -7.24 17.24
N ASP A 83 2.44 -7.93 18.38
CA ASP A 83 2.43 -9.39 18.46
C ASP A 83 1.09 -9.82 19.04
N PHE A 84 0.47 -10.82 18.43
CA PHE A 84 -0.88 -11.25 18.79
C PHE A 84 -1.16 -12.69 18.31
N ASP A 85 -2.23 -13.27 18.84
CA ASP A 85 -2.88 -14.45 18.29
C ASP A 85 -4.12 -14.06 17.48
N LEU A 86 -4.52 -14.90 16.53
CA LEU A 86 -5.74 -14.70 15.76
C LEU A 86 -7.01 -14.95 16.58
N ASP A 87 -6.91 -15.66 17.69
CA ASP A 87 -7.99 -15.97 18.61
C ASP A 87 -7.52 -16.03 20.07
N ASN A 88 -8.44 -16.34 21.00
CA ASN A 88 -8.18 -16.33 22.44
C ASN A 88 -7.66 -17.68 22.99
N ARG A 89 -7.30 -18.66 22.15
CA ARG A 89 -6.89 -19.99 22.63
C ARG A 89 -5.66 -19.96 23.53
N ASN A 90 -4.77 -19.01 23.32
CA ASN A 90 -3.55 -18.84 24.09
C ASN A 90 -3.63 -17.68 25.08
N GLU A 91 -4.83 -17.32 25.57
CA GLU A 91 -5.05 -16.20 26.49
C GLU A 91 -4.23 -16.32 27.80
N SER A 92 -3.86 -17.53 28.19
CA SER A 92 -2.99 -17.78 29.34
C SER A 92 -1.57 -17.22 29.15
N LEU A 93 -1.12 -17.06 27.89
CA LEU A 93 0.16 -16.45 27.55
C LEU A 93 0.03 -14.91 27.65
N LYS A 94 0.42 -14.36 28.79
CA LYS A 94 0.27 -12.91 29.07
C LYS A 94 1.29 -12.01 28.36
N ALA A 95 2.34 -12.58 27.80
CA ALA A 95 3.43 -11.84 27.14
C ALA A 95 3.71 -12.42 25.76
N SER A 96 4.19 -11.56 24.85
CA SER A 96 4.68 -11.99 23.54
C SER A 96 5.90 -12.91 23.72
N LEU A 97 5.95 -13.99 22.96
CA LEU A 97 7.15 -14.83 22.83
C LEU A 97 8.21 -14.17 21.93
N GLY A 98 7.78 -13.20 21.13
CA GLY A 98 8.66 -12.36 20.33
C GLY A 98 9.33 -13.09 19.16
N THR A 99 10.65 -12.96 19.09
CA THR A 99 11.44 -13.55 17.98
C THR A 99 12.74 -14.13 18.46
N ALA A 100 13.14 -15.24 17.84
CA ALA A 100 14.48 -15.80 17.96
C ALA A 100 15.26 -15.60 16.66
N THR A 101 16.56 -15.87 16.65
CA THR A 101 17.28 -16.13 15.40
C THR A 101 16.92 -17.52 14.87
N VAL A 102 17.13 -17.75 13.58
CA VAL A 102 16.86 -19.08 12.99
C VAL A 102 17.60 -20.20 13.73
N SER A 103 18.82 -19.92 14.21
CA SER A 103 19.64 -20.90 14.97
C SER A 103 19.19 -21.13 16.43
N THR A 104 18.44 -20.22 17.01
CA THR A 104 17.98 -20.29 18.40
C THR A 104 16.46 -20.47 18.52
N PHE A 105 15.79 -20.67 17.39
CA PHE A 105 14.33 -20.86 17.38
C PHE A 105 13.98 -22.25 17.92
N ASP A 106 13.15 -22.28 18.96
CA ASP A 106 12.70 -23.50 19.63
C ASP A 106 11.24 -23.79 19.27
N ASN A 107 11.03 -24.83 18.48
CA ASN A 107 9.68 -25.24 18.07
C ASN A 107 8.82 -25.74 19.26
N SER A 108 9.43 -26.16 20.37
CA SER A 108 8.69 -26.71 21.51
C SER A 108 7.85 -25.66 22.25
N ILE A 109 8.23 -24.38 22.14
CA ILE A 109 7.50 -23.27 22.76
C ILE A 109 6.51 -22.57 21.84
N LEU A 110 6.42 -23.06 20.57
CA LEU A 110 5.48 -22.49 19.61
C LEU A 110 4.03 -22.72 20.06
N PRO A 111 3.21 -21.66 20.26
CA PRO A 111 1.85 -21.84 20.65
C PRO A 111 1.00 -22.47 19.55
N PRO A 112 -0.05 -23.22 19.87
CA PRO A 112 -0.98 -23.74 18.88
C PRO A 112 -1.53 -22.60 18.00
N TYR A 113 -1.28 -22.70 16.69
CA TYR A 113 -1.72 -21.72 15.71
C TYR A 113 -2.74 -22.32 14.75
N SER A 114 -3.90 -21.66 14.59
CA SER A 114 -4.86 -22.03 13.55
C SER A 114 -4.83 -21.00 12.44
N ALA A 115 -4.20 -21.36 11.36
CA ALA A 115 -4.16 -20.52 10.18
C ALA A 115 -5.57 -20.29 9.59
N ILE A 116 -5.78 -19.09 9.08
CA ILE A 116 -6.76 -18.79 8.06
C ILE A 116 -6.00 -18.85 6.74
N GLU A 117 -6.59 -19.42 5.70
CA GLU A 117 -5.90 -19.60 4.41
C GLU A 117 -5.32 -18.28 3.91
N GLU A 118 -6.10 -17.20 3.98
CA GLU A 118 -5.75 -15.86 3.51
C GLU A 118 -4.62 -15.20 4.33
N LEU A 119 -4.42 -15.63 5.58
CA LEU A 119 -3.36 -15.18 6.50
C LEU A 119 -2.31 -16.26 6.78
N SER A 120 -2.28 -17.33 6.00
CA SER A 120 -1.31 -18.42 6.16
C SER A 120 0.09 -18.08 5.67
N LYS A 121 0.23 -17.03 4.87
CA LYS A 121 1.50 -16.57 4.28
C LYS A 121 1.81 -15.13 4.69
N PRO A 122 3.09 -14.74 4.70
CA PRO A 122 3.49 -13.35 4.91
C PRO A 122 2.88 -12.41 3.86
N ILE A 123 2.44 -11.24 4.29
CA ILE A 123 1.87 -10.19 3.44
C ILE A 123 2.67 -8.90 3.61
N VAL A 124 3.11 -8.30 2.52
CA VAL A 124 3.80 -6.98 2.50
C VAL A 124 3.07 -6.10 1.50
N ARG A 125 2.37 -5.06 1.98
CA ARG A 125 1.49 -4.21 1.17
C ARG A 125 1.50 -2.76 1.63
N ILE A 126 1.16 -1.85 0.73
CA ILE A 126 0.87 -0.45 1.08
C ILE A 126 -0.61 -0.38 1.44
N ILE A 127 -0.92 -0.20 2.74
CA ILE A 127 -2.30 -0.16 3.25
C ILE A 127 -2.46 1.08 4.17
N PRO A 128 -2.58 2.30 3.61
CA PRO A 128 -2.67 3.52 4.40
C PRO A 128 -3.87 3.55 5.35
N GLN A 129 -4.95 2.87 4.99
CA GLN A 129 -6.23 2.89 5.71
C GLN A 129 -6.12 2.36 7.14
N ILE A 130 -5.20 1.42 7.40
CA ILE A 130 -5.06 0.80 8.72
C ILE A 130 -4.23 1.61 9.71
N GLU A 131 -3.55 2.69 9.27
CA GLU A 131 -2.65 3.48 10.12
C GLU A 131 -3.31 3.96 11.41
N ARG A 132 -4.43 4.67 11.26
CA ARG A 132 -5.15 5.25 12.41
C ARG A 132 -5.66 4.15 13.35
N MET A 133 -6.16 3.05 12.80
CA MET A 133 -6.64 1.91 13.58
C MET A 133 -5.50 1.25 14.37
N LEU A 134 -4.32 1.05 13.75
CA LEU A 134 -3.16 0.46 14.41
C LEU A 134 -2.58 1.38 15.51
N ILE A 135 -2.54 2.70 15.27
CA ILE A 135 -2.11 3.66 16.29
C ILE A 135 -3.06 3.63 17.47
N GLN A 136 -4.37 3.75 17.25
CA GLN A 136 -5.39 3.71 18.30
C GLN A 136 -5.40 2.38 19.06
N CYS A 137 -5.23 1.27 18.35
CA CYS A 137 -5.09 -0.05 18.94
C CYS A 137 -3.87 -0.12 19.88
N THR A 138 -2.73 0.44 19.45
CA THR A 138 -1.51 0.51 20.27
C THR A 138 -1.69 1.38 21.51
N GLU A 139 -2.33 2.53 21.35
CA GLU A 139 -2.63 3.44 22.46
C GLU A 139 -3.56 2.78 23.49
N ASN A 140 -4.65 2.17 23.06
CA ASN A 140 -5.56 1.42 23.94
C ASN A 140 -4.80 0.34 24.73
N PHE A 141 -3.93 -0.42 24.04
CA PHE A 141 -3.14 -1.48 24.69
C PHE A 141 -2.14 -0.94 25.71
N ILE A 142 -1.48 0.20 25.42
CA ILE A 142 -0.48 0.82 26.31
C ILE A 142 -1.15 1.46 27.53
N PHE A 143 -2.20 2.25 27.32
CA PHE A 143 -2.86 3.01 28.41
C PHE A 143 -3.86 2.17 29.21
N LYS A 144 -4.25 1.00 28.71
CA LYS A 144 -5.17 0.07 29.37
C LYS A 144 -6.47 0.73 29.84
N ASN A 145 -7.03 1.61 29.00
CA ASN A 145 -8.32 2.25 29.22
C ASN A 145 -9.42 1.20 29.40
N GLN A 146 -10.60 1.64 29.89
CA GLN A 146 -11.76 0.74 30.04
C GLN A 146 -12.05 0.00 28.72
N PHE A 147 -12.25 -1.31 28.80
CA PHE A 147 -12.46 -2.20 27.64
C PHE A 147 -11.34 -2.20 26.61
N TYR A 148 -10.08 -1.93 27.03
CA TYR A 148 -8.94 -1.83 26.10
C TYR A 148 -8.72 -3.11 25.28
N ARG A 149 -8.98 -4.30 25.88
CA ARG A 149 -8.81 -5.59 25.19
C ARG A 149 -9.81 -5.74 24.05
N GLU A 150 -11.08 -5.52 24.35
CA GLU A 150 -12.19 -5.60 23.38
C GLU A 150 -12.03 -4.57 22.27
N ASN A 151 -11.73 -3.32 22.62
CA ASN A 151 -11.50 -2.24 21.65
C ASN A 151 -10.29 -2.53 20.76
N SER A 152 -9.17 -2.98 21.35
CA SER A 152 -7.96 -3.30 20.59
C SER A 152 -8.17 -4.53 19.70
N SER A 153 -8.87 -5.57 20.19
CA SER A 153 -9.22 -6.74 19.39
C SER A 153 -10.09 -6.36 18.19
N ALA A 154 -11.11 -5.53 18.39
CA ALA A 154 -11.98 -5.06 17.31
C ALA A 154 -11.22 -4.26 16.24
N LEU A 155 -10.37 -3.32 16.66
CA LEU A 155 -9.54 -2.52 15.75
C LEU A 155 -8.54 -3.41 14.99
N LEU A 156 -7.88 -4.33 15.66
CA LEU A 156 -6.95 -5.24 15.02
C LEU A 156 -7.67 -6.20 14.05
N LYS A 157 -8.87 -6.67 14.39
CA LYS A 157 -9.70 -7.46 13.47
C LYS A 157 -9.99 -6.69 12.18
N LEU A 158 -10.36 -5.41 12.26
CA LEU A 158 -10.55 -4.57 11.08
C LEU A 158 -9.28 -4.45 10.23
N CYS A 159 -8.12 -4.26 10.87
CA CYS A 159 -6.84 -4.25 10.15
C CYS A 159 -6.57 -5.59 9.44
N LEU A 160 -6.82 -6.72 10.08
CA LEU A 160 -6.65 -8.05 9.48
C LEU A 160 -7.60 -8.29 8.31
N LEU A 161 -8.83 -7.80 8.38
CA LEU A 161 -9.78 -7.86 7.25
C LEU A 161 -9.29 -7.05 6.05
N GLU A 162 -8.63 -5.91 6.27
CA GLU A 162 -7.98 -5.17 5.17
C GLU A 162 -6.83 -5.96 4.56
N PHE A 163 -5.99 -6.65 5.35
CA PHE A 163 -4.98 -7.56 4.82
C PHE A 163 -5.59 -8.68 3.98
N ILE A 164 -6.67 -9.32 4.47
CA ILE A 164 -7.39 -10.39 3.75
C ILE A 164 -7.95 -9.86 2.43
N LYS A 165 -8.64 -8.73 2.47
CA LYS A 165 -9.22 -8.08 1.29
C LYS A 165 -8.15 -7.80 0.23
N GLN A 166 -7.04 -7.19 0.63
CA GLN A 166 -5.91 -6.92 -0.25
C GLN A 166 -5.27 -8.21 -0.80
N ASN A 167 -5.29 -9.30 -0.05
CA ASN A 167 -4.71 -10.57 -0.48
C ASN A 167 -5.63 -11.35 -1.42
N SER A 168 -6.95 -11.25 -1.25
CA SER A 168 -7.96 -11.95 -2.06
C SER A 168 -8.18 -11.28 -3.43
N ALA A 169 -8.03 -9.96 -3.50
CA ALA A 169 -8.09 -9.18 -4.75
C ALA A 169 -6.80 -9.26 -5.59
N HIS A 170 -5.87 -10.12 -5.24
CA HIS A 170 -4.43 -9.84 -5.30
C HIS A 170 -3.67 -10.15 -6.59
N SER A 171 -4.20 -10.86 -7.55
CA SER A 171 -3.41 -11.12 -8.77
C SER A 171 -3.66 -10.10 -9.88
N GLN A 172 -4.86 -9.57 -9.98
CA GLN A 172 -5.23 -8.59 -11.02
C GLN A 172 -5.16 -7.15 -10.50
N SER A 173 -5.61 -6.90 -9.26
CA SER A 173 -5.61 -5.55 -8.67
C SER A 173 -4.19 -5.03 -8.38
N GLU A 174 -3.26 -5.89 -7.95
CA GLU A 174 -1.86 -5.49 -7.71
C GLU A 174 -1.18 -5.06 -9.02
N LEU A 175 -1.36 -5.85 -10.07
CA LEU A 175 -0.88 -5.49 -11.41
C LEU A 175 -1.47 -4.16 -11.87
N CYS A 176 -2.76 -3.93 -11.62
CA CYS A 176 -3.41 -2.66 -11.97
C CYS A 176 -2.86 -1.48 -11.17
N GLU A 177 -2.60 -1.62 -9.87
CA GLU A 177 -2.00 -0.57 -9.04
C GLU A 177 -0.57 -0.24 -9.50
N GLU A 178 0.23 -1.25 -9.82
CA GLU A 178 1.57 -1.06 -10.37
C GLU A 178 1.52 -0.35 -11.74
N VAL A 179 0.60 -0.75 -12.61
CA VAL A 179 0.38 -0.10 -13.92
C VAL A 179 -0.07 1.35 -13.75
N LEU A 180 -0.97 1.63 -12.81
CA LEU A 180 -1.40 3.00 -12.49
C LEU A 180 -0.22 3.86 -12.02
N SER A 181 0.60 3.35 -11.10
CA SER A 181 1.81 4.05 -10.63
C SER A 181 2.77 4.32 -11.79
N TYR A 182 3.02 3.33 -12.64
CA TYR A 182 3.88 3.50 -13.80
C TYR A 182 3.36 4.57 -14.77
N ILE A 183 2.05 4.59 -15.04
CA ILE A 183 1.42 5.62 -15.86
C ILE A 183 1.60 7.01 -15.22
N HIS A 184 1.37 7.13 -13.91
CA HIS A 184 1.52 8.39 -13.17
C HIS A 184 2.96 8.92 -13.17
N ASP A 185 3.95 8.05 -13.17
CA ASP A 185 5.36 8.44 -13.18
C ASP A 185 5.86 8.79 -14.59
N ASN A 186 5.22 8.23 -15.65
CA ASN A 186 5.70 8.32 -17.02
C ASN A 186 4.75 9.06 -17.99
N PHE A 187 3.59 9.57 -17.55
CA PHE A 187 2.57 10.19 -18.41
C PHE A 187 3.09 11.33 -19.28
N ALA A 188 4.10 12.07 -18.80
CA ALA A 188 4.69 13.22 -19.50
C ALA A 188 5.51 12.82 -20.73
N SER A 189 5.90 11.55 -20.87
CA SER A 189 6.54 11.05 -22.07
C SER A 189 5.54 10.95 -23.21
N SER A 190 5.68 11.79 -24.25
CA SER A 190 4.78 11.81 -25.40
C SER A 190 4.77 10.49 -26.20
N ASN A 191 5.83 9.68 -26.05
CA ASN A 191 6.01 8.41 -26.75
C ASN A 191 5.48 7.21 -25.93
N LEU A 192 4.97 7.43 -24.72
CA LEU A 192 4.42 6.33 -23.91
C LEU A 192 3.20 5.71 -24.60
N THR A 193 3.34 4.47 -25.03
CA THR A 193 2.32 3.67 -25.70
C THR A 193 1.79 2.55 -24.80
N ASN A 194 0.71 1.88 -25.22
CA ASN A 194 0.23 0.67 -24.53
C ASN A 194 1.25 -0.47 -24.61
N GLU A 195 1.99 -0.52 -25.70
CA GLU A 195 3.05 -1.49 -25.94
C GLU A 195 4.18 -1.30 -24.93
N ASP A 196 4.65 -0.07 -24.73
CA ASP A 196 5.70 0.25 -23.74
C ASP A 196 5.26 -0.11 -22.31
N ILE A 197 4.02 0.23 -21.97
CA ILE A 197 3.46 -0.14 -20.65
C ILE A 197 3.43 -1.66 -20.49
N ALA A 198 2.93 -2.38 -21.49
CA ALA A 198 2.79 -3.83 -21.42
C ALA A 198 4.16 -4.53 -21.37
N GLU A 199 5.14 -4.05 -22.13
CA GLU A 199 6.52 -4.56 -22.11
C GLU A 199 7.17 -4.41 -20.76
N ASN A 200 6.98 -3.25 -20.08
CA ASN A 200 7.52 -3.02 -18.73
C ASN A 200 7.01 -4.03 -17.71
N PHE A 201 5.81 -4.58 -17.90
CA PHE A 201 5.20 -5.58 -17.01
C PHE A 201 5.33 -7.01 -17.55
N ASN A 202 6.01 -7.26 -18.66
CA ASN A 202 6.12 -8.55 -19.34
C ASN A 202 4.76 -9.15 -19.73
N TYR A 203 3.82 -8.31 -20.17
CA TYR A 203 2.50 -8.74 -20.64
C TYR A 203 2.31 -8.42 -22.13
N HIS A 204 1.44 -9.21 -22.76
CA HIS A 204 0.96 -8.84 -24.09
C HIS A 204 0.00 -7.63 -23.98
N PRO A 205 0.11 -6.58 -24.81
CA PRO A 205 -0.66 -5.32 -24.70
C PRO A 205 -2.18 -5.53 -24.59
N TYR A 206 -2.73 -6.43 -25.41
CA TYR A 206 -4.16 -6.76 -25.38
C TYR A 206 -4.58 -7.38 -24.03
N HIS A 207 -3.78 -8.29 -23.52
CA HIS A 207 -4.07 -8.98 -22.24
C HIS A 207 -4.01 -8.01 -21.07
N LEU A 208 -2.97 -7.18 -20.99
CA LEU A 208 -2.85 -6.17 -19.94
C LEU A 208 -4.00 -5.15 -20.02
N SER A 209 -4.35 -4.68 -21.23
CA SER A 209 -5.46 -3.72 -21.42
C SER A 209 -6.81 -4.30 -21.03
N ARG A 210 -7.02 -5.62 -21.20
CA ARG A 210 -8.25 -6.31 -20.77
C ARG A 210 -8.33 -6.37 -19.25
N ILE A 211 -7.27 -6.84 -18.58
CA ILE A 211 -7.19 -6.90 -17.11
C ILE A 211 -7.43 -5.50 -16.52
N PHE A 212 -6.69 -4.51 -17.02
CA PHE A 212 -6.78 -3.13 -16.56
C PHE A 212 -8.19 -2.54 -16.74
N LYS A 213 -8.87 -2.87 -17.86
CA LYS A 213 -10.25 -2.43 -18.09
C LYS A 213 -11.26 -3.10 -17.17
N GLU A 214 -11.07 -4.38 -16.85
CA GLU A 214 -11.92 -5.11 -15.90
C GLU A 214 -11.88 -4.46 -14.51
N GLU A 215 -10.70 -4.02 -14.05
CA GLU A 215 -10.51 -3.39 -12.74
C GLU A 215 -10.88 -1.90 -12.71
N THR A 216 -10.47 -1.12 -13.72
CA THR A 216 -10.58 0.36 -13.71
C THR A 216 -11.78 0.90 -14.50
N GLY A 217 -12.44 0.05 -15.29
CA GLY A 217 -13.49 0.46 -16.22
C GLY A 217 -12.99 1.16 -17.48
N LYS A 218 -11.68 1.40 -17.63
CA LYS A 218 -11.07 2.10 -18.79
C LYS A 218 -9.93 1.28 -19.38
N THR A 219 -9.78 1.34 -20.72
CA THR A 219 -8.57 0.79 -21.35
C THR A 219 -7.33 1.62 -20.96
N LEU A 220 -6.14 1.04 -21.04
CA LEU A 220 -4.86 1.73 -20.76
C LEU A 220 -4.77 3.07 -21.50
N HIS A 221 -5.01 3.09 -22.80
CA HIS A 221 -4.98 4.32 -23.60
C HIS A 221 -6.00 5.36 -23.12
N LYS A 222 -7.25 4.96 -22.82
CA LYS A 222 -8.28 5.88 -22.33
C LYS A 222 -7.92 6.44 -20.96
N TYR A 223 -7.29 5.63 -20.10
CA TYR A 223 -6.85 6.08 -18.80
C TYR A 223 -5.67 7.07 -18.91
N LEU A 224 -4.65 6.75 -19.70
CA LEU A 224 -3.51 7.64 -19.96
C LEU A 224 -3.97 9.00 -20.51
N MET A 225 -4.87 9.00 -21.50
CA MET A 225 -5.45 10.23 -22.05
C MET A 225 -6.24 11.02 -21.00
N TYR A 226 -7.05 10.34 -20.21
CA TYR A 226 -7.80 10.95 -19.11
C TYR A 226 -6.84 11.61 -18.11
N TYR A 227 -5.80 10.91 -17.68
CA TYR A 227 -4.84 11.42 -16.72
C TYR A 227 -4.08 12.64 -17.25
N ARG A 228 -3.58 12.58 -18.48
CA ARG A 228 -2.95 13.72 -19.18
C ARG A 228 -3.85 14.96 -19.22
N LEU A 229 -5.17 14.75 -19.49
CA LEU A 229 -6.14 15.84 -19.50
C LEU A 229 -6.39 16.44 -18.10
N GLN A 230 -6.38 15.63 -17.02
CA GLN A 230 -6.48 16.17 -15.66
C GLN A 230 -5.27 17.06 -15.32
N ILE A 231 -4.06 16.58 -15.60
CA ILE A 231 -2.83 17.37 -15.41
C ILE A 231 -2.85 18.66 -16.25
N ALA A 232 -3.33 18.57 -17.49
CA ALA A 232 -3.47 19.76 -18.35
C ALA A 232 -4.47 20.78 -17.77
N LYS A 233 -5.60 20.32 -17.21
CA LYS A 233 -6.56 21.19 -16.51
C LYS A 233 -5.90 21.87 -15.31
N ASP A 234 -5.15 21.15 -14.51
CA ASP A 234 -4.44 21.72 -13.36
C ASP A 234 -3.45 22.79 -13.80
N TYR A 235 -2.65 22.54 -14.86
CA TYR A 235 -1.73 23.55 -15.41
C TYR A 235 -2.46 24.77 -15.97
N LEU A 236 -3.62 24.58 -16.64
CA LEU A 236 -4.42 25.70 -17.16
C LEU A 236 -4.90 26.64 -16.05
N LEU A 237 -5.19 26.09 -14.86
CA LEU A 237 -5.72 26.82 -13.70
C LEU A 237 -4.63 27.41 -12.81
N THR A 238 -3.52 26.70 -12.64
CA THR A 238 -2.51 27.04 -11.62
C THR A 238 -1.27 27.71 -12.18
N THR A 239 -1.09 27.73 -13.50
CA THR A 239 0.13 28.26 -14.13
C THR A 239 -0.13 29.26 -15.23
N LYS A 240 0.91 30.06 -15.55
CA LYS A 240 0.92 31.00 -16.70
C LYS A 240 1.52 30.39 -17.97
N TYR A 241 1.72 29.07 -18.00
CA TYR A 241 2.26 28.41 -19.20
C TYR A 241 1.36 28.65 -20.41
N ASP A 242 1.97 28.81 -21.58
CA ASP A 242 1.22 28.86 -22.82
C ASP A 242 0.63 27.46 -23.18
N ILE A 243 -0.29 27.44 -24.13
CA ILE A 243 -1.01 26.20 -24.50
C ILE A 243 -0.05 25.14 -25.04
N SER A 244 1.01 25.53 -25.72
CA SER A 244 2.01 24.60 -26.26
C SER A 244 2.87 24.00 -25.13
N GLN A 245 3.28 24.80 -24.17
CA GLN A 245 4.00 24.34 -22.97
C GLN A 245 3.14 23.36 -22.16
N ILE A 246 1.84 23.64 -21.98
CA ILE A 246 0.92 22.75 -21.27
C ILE A 246 0.77 21.42 -22.03
N ALA A 247 0.57 21.47 -23.35
CA ALA A 247 0.50 20.27 -24.16
C ALA A 247 1.71 19.36 -23.94
N TRP A 248 2.91 19.93 -24.04
CA TRP A 248 4.16 19.21 -23.85
C TRP A 248 4.32 18.62 -22.45
N ARG A 249 4.08 19.43 -21.42
CA ARG A 249 4.21 19.02 -20.02
C ARG A 249 3.19 17.97 -19.60
N SER A 250 2.06 17.94 -20.31
CA SER A 250 1.00 16.93 -20.11
C SER A 250 1.17 15.68 -20.99
N GLY A 251 2.28 15.54 -21.70
CA GLY A 251 2.61 14.35 -22.48
C GLY A 251 1.96 14.28 -23.85
N PHE A 252 1.49 15.40 -24.43
CA PHE A 252 0.98 15.41 -25.81
C PHE A 252 2.10 15.71 -26.80
N CYS A 253 2.12 14.98 -27.93
CA CYS A 253 3.13 15.12 -28.98
C CYS A 253 2.99 16.44 -29.79
N SER A 254 1.83 17.09 -29.78
CA SER A 254 1.62 18.38 -30.44
C SER A 254 0.49 19.18 -29.78
N SER A 255 0.63 20.52 -29.83
CA SER A 255 -0.42 21.42 -29.32
C SER A 255 -1.73 21.34 -30.09
N ALA A 256 -1.66 21.10 -31.41
CA ALA A 256 -2.85 20.92 -32.25
C ALA A 256 -3.66 19.68 -31.83
N TYR A 257 -2.97 18.56 -31.64
CA TYR A 257 -3.59 17.32 -31.14
C TYR A 257 -4.16 17.50 -29.75
N PHE A 258 -3.42 18.15 -28.85
CA PHE A 258 -3.89 18.48 -27.50
C PHE A 258 -5.19 19.28 -27.53
N ILE A 259 -5.24 20.39 -28.29
CA ILE A 259 -6.42 21.27 -28.39
C ILE A 259 -7.63 20.48 -28.87
N LYS A 260 -7.47 19.62 -29.89
CA LYS A 260 -8.53 18.75 -30.42
C LYS A 260 -9.05 17.79 -29.34
N ILE A 261 -8.15 17.01 -28.72
CA ILE A 261 -8.54 16.01 -27.71
C ILE A 261 -9.13 16.67 -26.47
N PHE A 262 -8.59 17.80 -26.04
CA PHE A 262 -9.13 18.56 -24.90
C PHE A 262 -10.57 19.03 -25.20
N LYS A 263 -10.82 19.62 -26.38
CA LYS A 263 -12.17 20.07 -26.77
C LYS A 263 -13.17 18.91 -26.88
N GLU A 264 -12.75 17.77 -27.46
CA GLU A 264 -13.60 16.58 -27.56
C GLU A 264 -14.01 16.00 -26.21
N ASN A 265 -13.11 16.05 -25.20
CA ASN A 265 -13.35 15.44 -23.88
C ASN A 265 -13.91 16.43 -22.84
N VAL A 266 -13.65 17.73 -22.99
CA VAL A 266 -14.05 18.78 -22.02
C VAL A 266 -15.19 19.63 -22.53
N GLY A 267 -15.48 19.59 -23.85
CA GLY A 267 -16.53 20.36 -24.50
C GLY A 267 -16.13 21.79 -24.92
N MET A 268 -14.94 22.25 -24.54
CA MET A 268 -14.42 23.58 -24.85
C MET A 268 -12.90 23.55 -25.08
N THR A 269 -12.36 24.58 -25.69
CA THR A 269 -10.90 24.67 -25.93
C THR A 269 -10.14 24.94 -24.63
N PRO A 270 -8.84 24.60 -24.54
CA PRO A 270 -8.00 24.92 -23.38
C PRO A 270 -7.96 26.43 -23.06
N LYS A 271 -8.01 27.27 -24.07
CA LYS A 271 -8.05 28.74 -23.89
C LYS A 271 -9.34 29.20 -23.22
N GLU A 272 -10.47 28.71 -23.69
CA GLU A 272 -11.80 28.98 -23.09
C GLU A 272 -11.86 28.45 -21.65
N TYR A 273 -11.36 27.25 -21.40
CA TYR A 273 -11.31 26.64 -20.07
C TYR A 273 -10.52 27.50 -19.08
N ARG A 274 -9.37 28.03 -19.48
CA ARG A 274 -8.57 28.97 -18.67
C ARG A 274 -9.34 30.23 -18.32
N HIS A 275 -10.07 30.79 -19.26
CA HIS A 275 -10.81 32.03 -19.07
C HIS A 275 -12.07 31.89 -18.18
N LEU A 276 -12.68 30.72 -18.11
CA LEU A 276 -13.87 30.49 -17.28
C LEU A 276 -13.64 30.73 -15.80
N GLN A 277 -12.45 30.41 -15.27
CA GLN A 277 -12.17 30.59 -13.85
C GLN A 277 -11.73 31.98 -13.46
N ILE A 278 -11.27 32.82 -14.39
CA ILE A 278 -10.92 34.20 -14.09
C ILE A 278 -12.19 35.01 -13.69
N HIS A 279 -13.37 34.53 -14.04
CA HIS A 279 -14.67 35.20 -13.77
C HIS A 279 -15.41 34.60 -12.55
N THR A 280 -14.89 33.64 -11.83
CA THR A 280 -15.52 33.00 -10.66
C THR A 280 -14.91 33.47 -9.32
N GLU A 281 -13.89 34.33 -9.36
CA GLU A 281 -13.26 34.94 -8.18
C GLU A 281 -13.59 36.46 -8.02
N ILE A 282 -14.83 36.86 -8.33
CA ILE A 282 -15.32 38.17 -7.99
C ILE A 282 -16.58 38.04 -7.12
#